data_6f464ad7d95ab4108a0e6c8c5c5bb778
#
_entry.id   6f464ad7d95ab4108a0e6c8c5c5bb778
#
_cell.length_a   1.000
_cell.length_b   1.000
_cell.length_c   1.000
_cell.angle_alpha   90.00
_cell.angle_beta   90.00
_cell.angle_gamma   90.00
#
_symmetry.space_group_name_H-M   'P 1'
#
loop_
_entity.id
_entity.type
_entity.pdbx_description
1 polymer ?
#
loop_
_entity_poly.entity_id
_entity_poly.type
_entity_poly.pdbx_seq_one_letter_code
_entity_poly.pdbx_strand_id
1 'polypeptide(L)'
;RFPIDVKGEGDPLNLAIERTKTFWNKKIVLTSTPTIKGESRIEQEYENSTREEYYIPCPKCGTLQKLEWRNIIFETIGHKCQDCLDISTEYEWKKNMKEGQWIIGNREIDNELVRGFHINELYSPFSNWRSIIKKFKEAIGDVQLMKVFTNTTLGETWEERIEKISFENLEKRREHYGCEIPDGVTVLTAGVDVQDDRLEVEVVGWGIGEESWGIYYKVFMGSPGENYVWNQLDRFLDSEFSYKNGEKIKIICTCIDTGGHFTQEVYQYVKPREIKRIFGIKGQGGDGKSFISKPTRTNRMQISLFTIGVNTGKETILSRLKIDLPGSKYMHYPDSPERGYDEVYFKGLTSEEKPT
;
A
#
# COMPACT_ATOMS: atom_id res chain seq x y z
N ARG A 1 6.72 19.31 -4.39
CA ARG A 1 5.40 19.43 -5.07
C ARG A 1 4.89 20.84 -4.92
N PHE A 2 4.46 21.46 -6.02
CA PHE A 2 3.76 22.75 -5.95
C PHE A 2 2.36 22.51 -5.42
N PRO A 3 1.86 23.35 -4.50
CA PRO A 3 0.46 23.31 -4.08
C PRO A 3 -0.46 23.58 -5.28
N ILE A 4 -1.71 23.15 -5.20
CA ILE A 4 -2.71 23.38 -6.26
C ILE A 4 -3.06 24.87 -6.36
N ASP A 5 -2.96 25.58 -5.24
CA ASP A 5 -3.25 27.03 -5.14
C ASP A 5 -2.27 27.72 -4.18
N VAL A 6 -1.84 28.91 -4.48
CA VAL A 6 -0.99 29.74 -3.63
C VAL A 6 -1.82 30.86 -3.04
N LYS A 7 -2.34 30.66 -1.83
CA LYS A 7 -3.07 31.69 -1.04
C LYS A 7 -4.20 32.39 -1.80
N GLY A 8 -4.92 31.68 -2.70
CA GLY A 8 -6.00 32.25 -3.50
C GLY A 8 -5.55 32.99 -4.77
N GLU A 9 -4.25 32.95 -5.11
CA GLU A 9 -3.75 33.60 -6.34
C GLU A 9 -3.78 32.65 -7.56
N GLY A 10 -4.10 31.35 -7.35
CA GLY A 10 -4.21 30.33 -8.40
C GLY A 10 -2.99 29.40 -8.51
N ASP A 11 -2.96 28.63 -9.59
CA ASP A 11 -1.93 27.62 -9.86
C ASP A 11 -0.53 28.25 -9.99
N PRO A 12 0.43 27.86 -9.14
CA PRO A 12 1.78 28.43 -9.13
C PRO A 12 2.54 28.26 -10.44
N LEU A 13 2.27 27.19 -11.22
CA LEU A 13 2.87 26.99 -12.52
C LEU A 13 2.38 28.05 -13.52
N ASN A 14 1.07 28.27 -13.59
CA ASN A 14 0.49 29.29 -14.45
C ASN A 14 1.00 30.69 -14.07
N LEU A 15 1.10 30.99 -12.77
CA LEU A 15 1.65 32.25 -12.29
C LEU A 15 3.13 32.43 -12.71
N ALA A 16 3.93 31.35 -12.68
CA ALA A 16 5.30 31.40 -13.14
C ALA A 16 5.40 31.61 -14.66
N ILE A 17 4.55 30.94 -15.43
CA ILE A 17 4.47 31.10 -16.90
C ILE A 17 4.06 32.53 -17.28
N GLU A 18 3.08 33.11 -16.59
CA GLU A 18 2.66 34.50 -16.79
C GLU A 18 3.81 35.52 -16.65
N ARG A 19 4.71 35.31 -15.68
CA ARG A 19 5.90 36.13 -15.45
C ARG A 19 6.90 36.11 -16.61
N THR A 20 6.83 35.08 -17.49
CA THR A 20 7.72 34.95 -18.64
C THR A 20 7.18 35.63 -19.90
N LYS A 21 5.97 36.20 -19.89
CA LYS A 21 5.30 36.77 -21.08
C LYS A 21 6.09 37.89 -21.77
N THR A 22 6.87 38.63 -21.01
CA THR A 22 7.65 39.76 -21.53
C THR A 22 8.93 39.34 -22.26
N PHE A 23 9.30 38.04 -22.18
CA PHE A 23 10.52 37.54 -22.84
C PHE A 23 10.15 36.87 -24.16
N TRP A 24 10.65 37.38 -25.27
CA TRP A 24 10.39 36.86 -26.62
C TRP A 24 11.03 35.50 -26.86
N ASN A 25 12.18 35.21 -26.21
CA ASN A 25 12.95 33.96 -26.33
C ASN A 25 12.77 33.03 -25.13
N LYS A 26 11.64 33.10 -24.46
CA LYS A 26 11.37 32.26 -23.29
C LYS A 26 11.42 30.77 -23.64
N LYS A 27 11.97 29.97 -22.72
CA LYS A 27 11.90 28.51 -22.75
C LYS A 27 11.41 28.01 -21.41
N ILE A 28 10.34 27.21 -21.41
CA ILE A 28 9.73 26.65 -20.22
C ILE A 28 10.01 25.15 -20.23
N VAL A 29 10.61 24.65 -19.14
CA VAL A 29 10.91 23.23 -18.96
C VAL A 29 10.24 22.76 -17.70
N LEU A 30 9.37 21.73 -17.80
CA LEU A 30 8.69 21.09 -16.70
C LEU A 30 9.26 19.68 -16.53
N THR A 31 9.75 19.38 -15.36
CA THR A 31 10.27 18.05 -15.03
C THR A 31 9.68 17.56 -13.72
N SER A 32 9.09 16.39 -13.71
CA SER A 32 8.53 15.77 -12.50
C SER A 32 8.31 14.29 -12.76
N THR A 33 8.22 13.50 -11.68
CA THR A 33 7.56 12.22 -11.70
C THR A 33 6.04 12.42 -11.63
N PRO A 34 5.23 11.58 -12.29
CA PRO A 34 3.78 11.67 -12.18
C PRO A 34 3.28 11.27 -10.79
N THR A 35 2.00 11.43 -10.54
CA THR A 35 1.34 11.09 -9.27
C THR A 35 0.13 10.19 -9.53
N ILE A 36 -1.06 10.58 -9.07
CA ILE A 36 -2.31 9.87 -9.31
C ILE A 36 -2.81 10.20 -10.70
N LYS A 37 -3.33 9.20 -11.41
CA LYS A 37 -3.91 9.33 -12.76
C LYS A 37 -5.07 10.34 -12.74
N GLY A 38 -5.05 11.25 -13.70
CA GLY A 38 -6.05 12.33 -13.80
C GLY A 38 -5.78 13.55 -12.90
N GLU A 39 -5.00 13.41 -11.81
CA GLU A 39 -4.64 14.53 -10.91
C GLU A 39 -3.20 15.01 -11.12
N SER A 40 -2.41 14.24 -11.85
CA SER A 40 -0.99 14.52 -12.05
C SER A 40 -0.78 15.66 -13.04
N ARG A 41 -0.23 16.79 -12.57
CA ARG A 41 0.05 17.94 -13.44
C ARG A 41 0.99 17.58 -14.60
N ILE A 42 2.05 16.82 -14.33
CA ILE A 42 3.00 16.45 -15.39
C ILE A 42 2.37 15.49 -16.43
N GLU A 43 1.42 14.65 -16.00
CA GLU A 43 0.63 13.83 -16.91
C GLU A 43 -0.19 14.71 -17.87
N GLN A 44 -0.91 15.70 -17.33
CA GLN A 44 -1.71 16.63 -18.13
C GLN A 44 -0.84 17.38 -19.16
N GLU A 45 0.33 17.86 -18.74
CA GLU A 45 1.25 18.54 -19.66
C GLU A 45 1.83 17.58 -20.71
N TYR A 46 2.11 16.32 -20.34
CA TYR A 46 2.58 15.30 -21.26
C TYR A 46 1.48 14.90 -22.27
N GLU A 47 0.25 14.70 -21.83
CA GLU A 47 -0.89 14.39 -22.70
C GLU A 47 -1.20 15.53 -23.70
N ASN A 48 -0.93 16.78 -23.34
CA ASN A 48 -1.06 17.97 -24.19
C ASN A 48 0.20 18.29 -25.01
N SER A 49 1.10 17.31 -25.21
CA SER A 49 2.37 17.46 -25.92
C SER A 49 2.53 16.43 -27.02
N THR A 50 3.71 16.40 -27.66
CA THR A 50 4.10 15.38 -28.66
C THR A 50 4.14 13.96 -28.12
N ARG A 51 4.12 13.73 -26.80
CA ARG A 51 4.17 12.43 -26.12
C ARG A 51 5.27 11.51 -26.66
N GLU A 52 6.49 12.01 -26.65
CA GLU A 52 7.63 11.28 -27.17
C GLU A 52 8.14 10.24 -26.18
N GLU A 53 8.42 9.06 -26.68
CA GLU A 53 9.07 7.96 -25.96
C GLU A 53 10.37 7.56 -26.63
N TYR A 54 11.35 7.10 -25.83
CA TYR A 54 12.67 6.74 -26.34
C TYR A 54 12.71 5.27 -26.76
N TYR A 55 12.96 5.04 -28.05
CA TYR A 55 13.08 3.71 -28.63
C TYR A 55 14.55 3.40 -28.93
N ILE A 56 14.97 2.18 -28.60
CA ILE A 56 16.33 1.69 -28.87
C ILE A 56 16.28 0.41 -29.71
N PRO A 57 17.28 0.16 -30.56
CA PRO A 57 17.30 -1.04 -31.40
C PRO A 57 17.56 -2.29 -30.52
N CYS A 58 16.83 -3.35 -30.80
CA CYS A 58 17.05 -4.65 -30.20
C CYS A 58 18.47 -5.15 -30.47
N PRO A 59 19.20 -5.68 -29.47
CA PRO A 59 20.57 -6.18 -29.66
C PRO A 59 20.69 -7.32 -30.66
N LYS A 60 19.60 -8.04 -30.95
CA LYS A 60 19.59 -9.22 -31.85
C LYS A 60 19.01 -8.93 -33.21
N CYS A 61 17.81 -8.36 -33.29
CA CYS A 61 17.13 -8.14 -34.58
C CYS A 61 17.16 -6.68 -35.08
N GLY A 62 17.60 -5.73 -34.23
CA GLY A 62 17.67 -4.32 -34.61
C GLY A 62 16.34 -3.58 -34.60
N THR A 63 15.20 -4.23 -34.34
CA THR A 63 13.90 -3.57 -34.27
C THR A 63 13.86 -2.55 -33.17
N LEU A 64 13.44 -1.32 -33.49
CA LEU A 64 13.29 -0.24 -32.51
C LEU A 64 12.12 -0.51 -31.56
N GLN A 65 12.38 -0.50 -30.28
CA GLN A 65 11.37 -0.66 -29.24
C GLN A 65 11.75 0.05 -27.94
N LYS A 66 10.76 0.36 -27.12
CA LYS A 66 10.98 0.95 -25.80
C LYS A 66 11.26 -0.13 -24.76
N LEU A 67 12.03 0.21 -23.73
CA LEU A 67 12.20 -0.64 -22.55
C LEU A 67 10.96 -0.53 -21.66
N GLU A 68 10.22 -1.62 -21.55
CA GLU A 68 9.00 -1.70 -20.76
C GLU A 68 9.17 -2.69 -19.60
N TRP A 69 8.64 -2.35 -18.44
CA TRP A 69 8.72 -3.18 -17.24
C TRP A 69 8.13 -4.58 -17.45
N ARG A 70 7.00 -4.68 -18.19
CA ARG A 70 6.33 -5.96 -18.48
C ARG A 70 7.18 -6.95 -19.28
N ASN A 71 8.23 -6.49 -19.94
CA ASN A 71 9.15 -7.30 -20.75
C ASN A 71 10.42 -7.69 -19.98
N ILE A 72 10.55 -7.29 -18.72
CA ILE A 72 11.68 -7.71 -17.86
C ILE A 72 11.45 -9.15 -17.38
N ILE A 73 12.43 -10.00 -17.63
CA ILE A 73 12.45 -11.40 -17.16
C ILE A 73 13.31 -11.45 -15.91
N PHE A 74 12.68 -11.76 -14.78
CA PHE A 74 13.31 -11.65 -13.45
C PHE A 74 14.38 -12.71 -13.20
N GLU A 75 14.23 -13.91 -13.78
CA GLU A 75 15.13 -15.03 -13.62
C GLU A 75 16.50 -14.76 -14.27
N THR A 76 16.49 -14.16 -15.45
CA THR A 76 17.71 -13.88 -16.23
C THR A 76 18.18 -12.43 -16.06
N ILE A 77 17.37 -11.57 -15.43
CA ILE A 77 17.62 -10.12 -15.35
C ILE A 77 17.84 -9.53 -16.75
N GLY A 78 16.99 -9.92 -17.70
CA GLY A 78 17.03 -9.52 -19.09
C GLY A 78 15.73 -8.85 -19.51
N HIS A 79 15.74 -8.20 -20.69
CA HIS A 79 14.53 -7.67 -21.32
C HIS A 79 14.24 -8.46 -22.59
N LYS A 80 13.00 -8.93 -22.71
CA LYS A 80 12.53 -9.70 -23.86
C LYS A 80 12.16 -8.76 -25.01
N CYS A 81 12.70 -9.01 -26.18
CA CYS A 81 12.29 -8.32 -27.40
C CYS A 81 10.85 -8.69 -27.79
N GLN A 82 10.04 -7.73 -28.19
CA GLN A 82 8.65 -7.95 -28.59
C GLN A 82 8.54 -8.57 -30.00
N ASP A 83 9.56 -8.39 -30.83
CA ASP A 83 9.58 -8.87 -32.21
C ASP A 83 10.25 -10.25 -32.35
N CYS A 84 11.55 -10.37 -32.05
CA CYS A 84 12.26 -11.64 -32.19
C CYS A 84 12.16 -12.56 -30.95
N LEU A 85 11.55 -12.11 -29.86
CA LEU A 85 11.34 -12.82 -28.59
C LEU A 85 12.64 -13.19 -27.84
N ASP A 86 13.80 -12.77 -28.33
CA ASP A 86 15.08 -13.00 -27.65
C ASP A 86 15.18 -12.22 -26.34
N ILE A 87 15.88 -12.78 -25.37
CA ILE A 87 16.12 -12.15 -24.07
C ILE A 87 17.57 -11.69 -24.01
N SER A 88 17.77 -10.38 -24.01
CA SER A 88 19.10 -9.78 -23.95
C SER A 88 19.34 -9.10 -22.59
N THR A 89 20.60 -9.05 -22.19
CA THR A 89 21.03 -8.48 -20.90
C THR A 89 20.90 -6.96 -20.87
N GLU A 90 20.89 -6.40 -19.65
CA GLU A 90 20.92 -4.95 -19.43
C GLU A 90 22.06 -4.26 -20.20
N TYR A 91 23.26 -4.86 -20.15
CA TYR A 91 24.43 -4.33 -20.83
C TYR A 91 24.25 -4.26 -22.35
N GLU A 92 23.74 -5.32 -22.98
CA GLU A 92 23.48 -5.37 -24.42
C GLU A 92 22.48 -4.30 -24.85
N TRP A 93 21.38 -4.15 -24.10
CA TRP A 93 20.36 -3.13 -24.37
C TRP A 93 20.91 -1.70 -24.19
N LYS A 94 21.57 -1.44 -23.06
CA LYS A 94 22.12 -0.10 -22.76
C LYS A 94 23.26 0.31 -23.70
N LYS A 95 24.01 -0.64 -24.25
CA LYS A 95 25.02 -0.36 -25.29
C LYS A 95 24.42 0.29 -26.53
N ASN A 96 23.21 -0.11 -26.90
CA ASN A 96 22.51 0.39 -28.08
C ASN A 96 21.76 1.73 -27.82
N MET A 97 21.82 2.27 -26.62
CA MET A 97 21.14 3.55 -26.31
C MET A 97 21.59 4.71 -27.18
N LYS A 98 22.83 4.71 -27.66
CA LYS A 98 23.34 5.79 -28.54
C LYS A 98 22.67 5.82 -29.91
N GLU A 99 22.12 4.69 -30.35
CA GLU A 99 21.43 4.51 -31.61
C GLU A 99 19.90 4.70 -31.48
N GLY A 100 19.45 5.03 -30.27
CA GLY A 100 18.05 5.23 -29.96
C GLY A 100 17.50 6.54 -30.55
N GLN A 101 16.18 6.57 -30.65
CA GLN A 101 15.43 7.69 -31.24
C GLN A 101 14.21 8.03 -30.36
N TRP A 102 13.90 9.32 -30.26
CA TRP A 102 12.62 9.78 -29.74
C TRP A 102 11.55 9.65 -30.80
N ILE A 103 10.50 8.93 -30.51
CA ILE A 103 9.37 8.72 -31.47
C ILE A 103 8.16 9.47 -30.94
N ILE A 104 7.59 10.31 -31.79
CA ILE A 104 6.40 11.13 -31.52
C ILE A 104 5.17 10.23 -31.44
N GLY A 105 4.49 10.24 -30.27
CA GLY A 105 3.24 9.52 -30.05
C GLY A 105 1.99 10.29 -30.46
N ASN A 106 2.02 11.63 -30.38
CA ASN A 106 0.92 12.50 -30.82
C ASN A 106 1.39 13.47 -31.90
N ARG A 107 0.98 13.21 -33.13
CA ARG A 107 1.35 14.02 -34.30
C ARG A 107 0.39 15.17 -34.59
N GLU A 108 -0.69 15.29 -33.84
CA GLU A 108 -1.66 16.38 -33.97
C GLU A 108 -1.19 17.67 -33.30
N ILE A 109 -0.25 17.55 -32.37
CA ILE A 109 0.34 18.68 -31.66
C ILE A 109 1.53 19.24 -32.44
N ASP A 110 1.61 20.58 -32.54
CA ASP A 110 2.76 21.28 -33.14
C ASP A 110 4.01 21.05 -32.26
N ASN A 111 4.90 20.21 -32.77
CA ASN A 111 6.12 19.79 -32.08
C ASN A 111 7.19 20.88 -31.98
N GLU A 112 7.06 22.00 -32.69
CA GLU A 112 7.95 23.15 -32.56
C GLU A 112 7.61 23.97 -31.29
N LEU A 113 6.34 23.95 -30.87
CA LEU A 113 5.86 24.71 -29.72
C LEU A 113 5.87 23.94 -28.41
N VAL A 114 5.40 22.67 -28.41
CA VAL A 114 5.22 21.89 -27.18
C VAL A 114 5.71 20.45 -27.38
N ARG A 115 6.83 20.14 -26.76
CA ARG A 115 7.38 18.77 -26.76
C ARG A 115 7.30 18.15 -25.37
N GLY A 116 6.87 16.90 -25.30
CA GLY A 116 6.84 16.13 -24.06
C GLY A 116 7.59 14.81 -24.21
N PHE A 117 8.35 14.46 -23.18
CA PHE A 117 9.23 13.28 -23.19
C PHE A 117 8.94 12.41 -21.97
N HIS A 118 8.81 11.10 -22.20
CA HIS A 118 8.70 10.12 -21.13
C HIS A 118 9.88 9.15 -21.18
N ILE A 119 10.47 8.88 -20.01
CA ILE A 119 11.52 7.90 -19.83
C ILE A 119 11.41 7.26 -18.44
N ASN A 120 11.66 5.96 -18.33
CA ASN A 120 11.64 5.22 -17.06
C ASN A 120 13.06 4.87 -16.57
N GLU A 121 13.17 4.33 -15.36
CA GLU A 121 14.46 4.01 -14.72
C GLU A 121 15.24 2.88 -15.43
N LEU A 122 14.60 2.09 -16.31
CA LEU A 122 15.30 1.03 -17.07
C LEU A 122 16.40 1.58 -17.99
N TYR A 123 16.25 2.83 -18.44
CA TYR A 123 17.25 3.54 -19.22
C TYR A 123 18.37 4.18 -18.40
N SER A 124 18.21 4.26 -17.07
CA SER A 124 19.13 5.01 -16.21
C SER A 124 20.53 4.40 -16.20
N PRO A 125 21.59 5.21 -16.41
CA PRO A 125 22.96 4.75 -16.21
C PRO A 125 23.35 4.64 -14.73
N PHE A 126 22.54 5.20 -13.81
CA PHE A 126 22.84 5.27 -12.37
C PHE A 126 22.23 4.12 -11.57
N SER A 127 21.33 3.34 -12.17
CA SER A 127 20.72 2.16 -11.55
C SER A 127 20.83 0.95 -12.47
N ASN A 128 20.75 -0.24 -11.89
CA ASN A 128 20.77 -1.49 -12.62
C ASN A 128 19.43 -2.25 -12.47
N TRP A 129 19.11 -3.08 -13.45
CA TRP A 129 17.86 -3.83 -13.47
C TRP A 129 17.68 -4.78 -12.29
N ARG A 130 18.79 -5.33 -11.75
CA ARG A 130 18.73 -6.15 -10.53
C ARG A 130 18.18 -5.38 -9.34
N SER A 131 18.62 -4.13 -9.16
CA SER A 131 18.14 -3.27 -8.07
C SER A 131 16.68 -2.85 -8.27
N ILE A 132 16.27 -2.63 -9.53
CA ILE A 132 14.88 -2.30 -9.87
C ILE A 132 13.96 -3.49 -9.57
N ILE A 133 14.35 -4.72 -9.95
CA ILE A 133 13.61 -5.94 -9.62
C ILE A 133 13.50 -6.13 -8.09
N LYS A 134 14.58 -5.85 -7.35
CA LYS A 134 14.56 -5.91 -5.88
C LYS A 134 13.54 -4.92 -5.30
N LYS A 135 13.56 -3.64 -5.73
CA LYS A 135 12.58 -2.62 -5.34
C LYS A 135 11.13 -3.08 -5.60
N PHE A 136 10.90 -3.67 -6.77
CA PHE A 136 9.58 -4.20 -7.11
C PHE A 136 9.13 -5.31 -6.17
N LYS A 137 10.02 -6.31 -5.92
CA LYS A 137 9.71 -7.42 -5.01
C LYS A 137 9.40 -6.94 -3.59
N GLU A 138 10.11 -5.92 -3.11
CA GLU A 138 9.87 -5.30 -1.81
C GLU A 138 8.53 -4.53 -1.77
N ALA A 139 8.08 -4.02 -2.91
CA ALA A 139 6.83 -3.28 -3.03
C ALA A 139 5.58 -4.19 -3.14
N ILE A 140 5.74 -5.47 -3.48
CA ILE A 140 4.60 -6.41 -3.57
C ILE A 140 3.88 -6.47 -2.21
N GLY A 141 2.55 -6.28 -2.23
CA GLY A 141 1.70 -6.27 -1.03
C GLY A 141 1.84 -5.00 -0.16
N ASP A 142 2.54 -3.97 -0.65
CA ASP A 142 2.59 -2.65 -0.01
C ASP A 142 2.21 -1.58 -1.03
N VAL A 143 1.00 -1.02 -0.88
CA VAL A 143 0.43 -0.03 -1.81
C VAL A 143 1.30 1.21 -1.90
N GLN A 144 1.86 1.68 -0.78
CA GLN A 144 2.65 2.91 -0.77
C GLN A 144 3.99 2.70 -1.49
N LEU A 145 4.66 1.57 -1.27
CA LEU A 145 5.89 1.23 -1.98
C LEU A 145 5.61 1.00 -3.47
N MET A 146 4.49 0.33 -3.81
CA MET A 146 4.10 0.09 -5.21
C MET A 146 3.76 1.41 -5.93
N LYS A 147 3.07 2.34 -5.26
CA LYS A 147 2.80 3.69 -5.77
C LYS A 147 4.11 4.45 -6.04
N VAL A 148 5.06 4.39 -5.11
CA VAL A 148 6.40 4.98 -5.29
C VAL A 148 7.11 4.32 -6.47
N PHE A 149 7.11 3.00 -6.57
CA PHE A 149 7.72 2.27 -7.67
C PHE A 149 7.13 2.68 -9.03
N THR A 150 5.80 2.69 -9.16
CA THR A 150 5.11 3.10 -10.40
C THR A 150 5.44 4.53 -10.77
N ASN A 151 5.30 5.47 -9.83
CA ASN A 151 5.48 6.90 -10.12
C ASN A 151 6.95 7.27 -10.37
N THR A 152 7.90 6.69 -9.64
CA THR A 152 9.30 7.12 -9.69
C THR A 152 10.19 6.23 -10.55
N THR A 153 9.97 4.92 -10.54
CA THR A 153 10.79 3.97 -11.30
C THR A 153 10.27 3.80 -12.71
N LEU A 154 8.94 3.65 -12.87
CA LEU A 154 8.33 3.52 -14.20
C LEU A 154 8.02 4.88 -14.85
N GLY A 155 7.91 5.95 -14.05
CA GLY A 155 7.49 7.26 -14.55
C GLY A 155 6.03 7.28 -14.98
N GLU A 156 5.22 6.34 -14.48
CA GLU A 156 3.81 6.16 -14.82
C GLU A 156 2.92 6.69 -13.69
N THR A 157 1.68 7.09 -14.03
CA THR A 157 0.71 7.50 -13.04
C THR A 157 0.18 6.30 -12.28
N TRP A 158 0.00 6.48 -10.96
CA TRP A 158 -0.67 5.50 -10.13
C TRP A 158 -2.16 5.54 -10.39
N GLU A 159 -2.73 4.40 -10.81
CA GLU A 159 -4.17 4.23 -10.95
C GLU A 159 -4.71 3.51 -9.72
N GLU A 160 -5.59 4.17 -8.99
CA GLU A 160 -6.29 3.52 -7.87
C GLU A 160 -7.37 2.61 -8.45
N ARG A 161 -7.05 1.35 -8.66
CA ARG A 161 -8.02 0.36 -9.11
C ARG A 161 -8.84 -0.10 -7.90
N ILE A 162 -10.11 0.26 -7.88
CA ILE A 162 -11.12 -0.31 -6.98
C ILE A 162 -11.53 -1.68 -7.57
N GLU A 163 -10.68 -2.69 -7.38
CA GLU A 163 -11.13 -4.06 -7.61
C GLU A 163 -11.87 -4.51 -6.35
N LYS A 164 -13.16 -4.78 -6.49
CA LYS A 164 -13.95 -5.40 -5.42
C LYS A 164 -13.37 -6.78 -5.14
N ILE A 165 -12.91 -6.98 -3.92
CA ILE A 165 -12.48 -8.31 -3.46
C ILE A 165 -13.77 -9.04 -3.09
N SER A 166 -14.02 -10.18 -3.75
CA SER A 166 -15.17 -11.01 -3.44
C SER A 166 -14.96 -11.73 -2.10
N PHE A 167 -15.92 -11.59 -1.17
CA PHE A 167 -15.87 -12.30 0.11
C PHE A 167 -15.89 -13.82 -0.08
N GLU A 168 -16.61 -14.32 -1.11
CA GLU A 168 -16.68 -15.76 -1.43
C GLU A 168 -15.30 -16.32 -1.81
N ASN A 169 -14.44 -15.52 -2.44
CA ASN A 169 -13.09 -15.95 -2.76
C ASN A 169 -12.22 -16.01 -1.50
N LEU A 170 -12.39 -15.07 -0.57
CA LEU A 170 -11.68 -15.10 0.72
C LEU A 170 -12.14 -16.26 1.58
N GLU A 171 -13.45 -16.54 1.61
CA GLU A 171 -14.00 -17.67 2.35
C GLU A 171 -13.47 -19.01 1.84
N LYS A 172 -13.31 -19.17 0.52
CA LYS A 172 -12.71 -20.37 -0.10
C LYS A 172 -11.22 -20.53 0.19
N ARG A 173 -10.52 -19.46 0.61
CA ARG A 173 -9.10 -19.46 0.98
C ARG A 173 -8.86 -19.93 2.41
N ARG A 174 -9.92 -20.17 3.20
CA ARG A 174 -9.76 -20.72 4.55
C ARG A 174 -9.07 -22.08 4.50
N GLU A 175 -8.22 -22.34 5.47
CA GLU A 175 -7.37 -23.52 5.54
C GLU A 175 -7.39 -24.14 6.93
N HIS A 176 -7.10 -25.44 6.98
CA HIS A 176 -7.04 -26.18 8.23
C HIS A 176 -5.66 -26.04 8.87
N TYR A 177 -5.57 -25.35 10.01
CA TYR A 177 -4.29 -25.16 10.68
C TYR A 177 -3.74 -26.42 11.38
N GLY A 178 -4.61 -27.37 11.76
CA GLY A 178 -4.24 -28.59 12.52
C GLY A 178 -3.68 -28.34 13.93
N CYS A 179 -3.58 -27.08 14.35
CA CYS A 179 -3.11 -26.62 15.65
C CYS A 179 -3.70 -25.25 15.99
N GLU A 180 -3.55 -24.76 17.21
CA GLU A 180 -4.06 -23.44 17.57
C GLU A 180 -3.21 -22.33 16.96
N ILE A 181 -1.89 -22.45 17.06
CA ILE A 181 -0.92 -21.49 16.47
C ILE A 181 -0.10 -22.21 15.40
N PRO A 182 -0.18 -21.80 14.12
CA PRO A 182 0.68 -22.31 13.04
C PRO A 182 2.18 -22.07 13.29
N ASP A 183 3.03 -22.98 12.85
CA ASP A 183 4.48 -22.92 13.09
C ASP A 183 5.17 -21.67 12.50
N GLY A 184 4.57 -21.04 11.48
CA GLY A 184 5.07 -19.78 10.89
C GLY A 184 4.91 -18.55 11.77
N VAL A 185 4.05 -18.61 12.79
CA VAL A 185 3.74 -17.49 13.69
C VAL A 185 4.85 -17.33 14.73
N THR A 186 5.35 -16.12 14.89
CA THR A 186 6.37 -15.77 15.90
C THR A 186 5.88 -14.77 16.93
N VAL A 187 4.83 -14.02 16.59
CA VAL A 187 4.28 -12.93 17.43
C VAL A 187 2.77 -12.92 17.32
N LEU A 188 2.07 -12.66 18.43
CA LEU A 188 0.62 -12.42 18.45
C LEU A 188 0.33 -10.95 18.81
N THR A 189 -0.61 -10.36 18.07
CA THR A 189 -1.19 -9.05 18.38
C THR A 189 -2.71 -9.14 18.39
N ALA A 190 -3.38 -8.17 19.06
CA ALA A 190 -4.82 -8.07 19.04
C ALA A 190 -5.29 -6.67 18.62
N GLY A 191 -6.38 -6.62 17.86
CA GLY A 191 -7.17 -5.43 17.58
C GLY A 191 -8.52 -5.55 18.28
N VAL A 192 -9.00 -4.46 18.88
CA VAL A 192 -10.30 -4.41 19.55
C VAL A 192 -11.10 -3.23 19.00
N ASP A 193 -12.25 -3.52 18.45
CA ASP A 193 -13.26 -2.54 18.07
C ASP A 193 -14.33 -2.42 19.18
N VAL A 194 -14.76 -1.19 19.48
CA VAL A 194 -15.69 -0.88 20.57
C VAL A 194 -16.98 -0.36 19.99
N GLN A 195 -18.01 -1.21 19.99
CA GLN A 195 -19.36 -0.89 19.53
C GLN A 195 -20.28 -0.52 20.73
N ASP A 196 -21.48 -0.07 20.46
CA ASP A 196 -22.41 0.38 21.51
C ASP A 196 -22.89 -0.75 22.44
N ASP A 197 -22.89 -1.99 21.97
CA ASP A 197 -23.44 -3.16 22.64
C ASP A 197 -22.48 -4.35 22.74
N ARG A 198 -21.23 -4.19 22.29
CA ARG A 198 -20.24 -5.28 22.27
C ARG A 198 -18.81 -4.81 22.07
N LEU A 199 -17.85 -5.70 22.32
CA LEU A 199 -16.46 -5.59 21.88
C LEU A 199 -16.17 -6.67 20.84
N GLU A 200 -15.57 -6.29 19.72
CA GLU A 200 -15.08 -7.20 18.68
C GLU A 200 -13.57 -7.27 18.78
N VAL A 201 -13.03 -8.49 18.86
CA VAL A 201 -11.59 -8.71 19.11
C VAL A 201 -11.04 -9.66 18.05
N GLU A 202 -10.03 -9.23 17.35
CA GLU A 202 -9.26 -10.08 16.46
C GLU A 202 -7.84 -10.29 16.98
N VAL A 203 -7.43 -11.57 17.05
CA VAL A 203 -6.05 -11.97 17.35
C VAL A 203 -5.39 -12.44 16.07
N VAL A 204 -4.26 -11.82 15.72
CA VAL A 204 -3.49 -12.12 14.51
C VAL A 204 -2.09 -12.56 14.90
N GLY A 205 -1.66 -13.67 14.30
CA GLY A 205 -0.29 -14.16 14.33
C GLY A 205 0.52 -13.56 13.18
N TRP A 206 1.78 -13.24 13.44
CA TRP A 206 2.70 -12.67 12.46
C TRP A 206 3.96 -13.49 12.34
N GLY A 207 4.43 -13.67 11.12
CA GLY A 207 5.66 -14.36 10.77
C GLY A 207 6.62 -13.52 9.95
N ILE A 208 7.58 -14.19 9.34
CA ILE A 208 8.62 -13.54 8.52
C ILE A 208 7.97 -12.85 7.30
N GLY A 209 8.43 -11.65 6.99
CA GLY A 209 7.94 -10.89 5.84
C GLY A 209 6.51 -10.35 6.02
N GLU A 210 6.05 -10.21 7.26
CA GLU A 210 4.68 -9.76 7.59
C GLU A 210 3.58 -10.71 7.06
N GLU A 211 3.89 -11.99 6.83
CA GLU A 211 2.91 -13.03 6.62
C GLU A 211 2.05 -13.15 7.87
N SER A 212 0.73 -13.29 7.74
CA SER A 212 -0.18 -13.21 8.88
C SER A 212 -1.19 -14.34 8.89
N TRP A 213 -1.58 -14.76 10.10
CA TRP A 213 -2.58 -15.81 10.35
C TRP A 213 -3.65 -15.28 11.27
N GLY A 214 -4.90 -15.32 10.82
CA GLY A 214 -6.04 -15.11 11.70
C GLY A 214 -6.08 -16.23 12.74
N ILE A 215 -6.05 -15.87 14.03
CA ILE A 215 -6.05 -16.86 15.12
C ILE A 215 -7.45 -16.98 15.73
N TYR A 216 -8.02 -15.86 16.14
CA TYR A 216 -9.39 -15.78 16.65
C TYR A 216 -10.01 -14.43 16.30
N TYR A 217 -11.26 -14.45 15.89
CA TYR A 217 -12.18 -13.32 15.90
C TYR A 217 -13.31 -13.64 16.88
N LYS A 218 -13.47 -12.79 17.91
CA LYS A 218 -14.47 -13.00 18.96
C LYS A 218 -15.28 -11.75 19.24
N VAL A 219 -16.55 -11.96 19.49
CA VAL A 219 -17.50 -10.92 19.87
C VAL A 219 -17.90 -11.13 21.33
N PHE A 220 -17.67 -10.14 22.18
CA PHE A 220 -18.12 -10.11 23.57
C PHE A 220 -19.33 -9.18 23.67
N MET A 221 -20.51 -9.77 23.85
CA MET A 221 -21.77 -9.02 23.98
C MET A 221 -21.86 -8.36 25.34
N GLY A 222 -22.27 -7.10 25.37
CA GLY A 222 -22.45 -6.29 26.56
C GLY A 222 -22.05 -4.83 26.36
N SER A 223 -22.71 -3.92 27.08
CA SER A 223 -22.39 -2.49 26.97
C SER A 223 -20.99 -2.19 27.48
N PRO A 224 -20.15 -1.45 26.73
CA PRO A 224 -18.86 -0.99 27.22
C PRO A 224 -18.91 -0.04 28.43
N GLY A 225 -20.10 0.47 28.79
CA GLY A 225 -20.32 1.18 30.04
C GLY A 225 -20.28 0.26 31.27
N GLU A 226 -20.29 -1.07 31.10
CA GLU A 226 -20.30 -2.05 32.15
C GLU A 226 -18.96 -2.79 32.26
N ASN A 227 -18.50 -3.06 33.50
CA ASN A 227 -17.25 -3.77 33.73
C ASN A 227 -17.25 -5.23 33.23
N TYR A 228 -18.43 -5.83 33.05
CA TYR A 228 -18.55 -7.24 32.67
C TYR A 228 -17.85 -7.56 31.35
N VAL A 229 -18.08 -6.76 30.31
CA VAL A 229 -17.51 -6.99 28.99
C VAL A 229 -15.99 -6.80 28.98
N TRP A 230 -15.48 -5.81 29.75
CA TRP A 230 -14.05 -5.59 29.92
C TRP A 230 -13.34 -6.70 30.68
N ASN A 231 -14.03 -7.32 31.65
CA ASN A 231 -13.51 -8.50 32.35
C ASN A 231 -13.42 -9.74 31.46
N GLN A 232 -14.31 -9.89 30.49
CA GLN A 232 -14.21 -10.94 29.48
C GLN A 232 -13.01 -10.69 28.56
N LEU A 233 -12.84 -9.45 28.11
CA LEU A 233 -11.69 -9.03 27.30
C LEU A 233 -10.38 -9.30 28.04
N ASP A 234 -10.25 -8.91 29.33
CA ASP A 234 -9.04 -9.16 30.13
C ASP A 234 -8.68 -10.65 30.17
N ARG A 235 -9.65 -11.52 30.45
CA ARG A 235 -9.41 -12.98 30.49
C ARG A 235 -8.93 -13.52 29.15
N PHE A 236 -9.48 -12.99 28.05
CA PHE A 236 -9.10 -13.42 26.71
C PHE A 236 -7.71 -12.90 26.33
N LEU A 237 -7.39 -11.64 26.59
CA LEU A 237 -6.09 -11.05 26.28
C LEU A 237 -4.95 -11.65 27.13
N ASP A 238 -5.24 -12.11 28.35
CA ASP A 238 -4.27 -12.78 29.24
C ASP A 238 -4.13 -14.29 28.93
N SER A 239 -4.90 -14.85 27.95
CA SER A 239 -4.82 -16.26 27.56
C SER A 239 -3.47 -16.62 26.95
N GLU A 240 -3.12 -17.90 27.09
CA GLU A 240 -1.99 -18.52 26.41
C GLU A 240 -2.48 -19.36 25.23
N PHE A 241 -1.80 -19.26 24.11
CA PHE A 241 -2.12 -19.95 22.88
C PHE A 241 -1.01 -20.98 22.58
N SER A 242 -1.38 -22.17 22.10
CA SER A 242 -0.46 -23.31 22.02
C SER A 242 -0.06 -23.65 20.58
N TYR A 243 1.24 -23.85 20.37
CA TYR A 243 1.74 -24.52 19.17
C TYR A 243 1.49 -26.02 19.21
N LYS A 244 1.65 -26.68 18.07
CA LYS A 244 1.52 -28.13 17.95
C LYS A 244 2.48 -28.90 18.85
N ASN A 245 3.67 -28.37 19.12
CA ASN A 245 4.67 -28.96 20.02
C ASN A 245 4.39 -28.76 21.52
N GLY A 246 3.31 -28.05 21.87
CA GLY A 246 2.93 -27.73 23.26
C GLY A 246 3.57 -26.46 23.83
N GLU A 247 4.46 -25.80 23.11
CA GLU A 247 4.95 -24.48 23.49
C GLU A 247 3.82 -23.45 23.44
N LYS A 248 3.93 -22.41 24.26
CA LYS A 248 2.88 -21.40 24.41
C LYS A 248 3.37 -20.01 24.07
N ILE A 249 2.49 -19.21 23.50
CA ILE A 249 2.71 -17.82 23.15
C ILE A 249 1.58 -16.95 23.69
N LYS A 250 1.87 -15.69 24.02
CA LYS A 250 0.89 -14.69 24.46
C LYS A 250 0.78 -13.54 23.50
N ILE A 251 -0.34 -12.83 23.56
CA ILE A 251 -0.52 -11.55 22.88
C ILE A 251 0.46 -10.55 23.49
N ILE A 252 1.32 -9.95 22.64
CA ILE A 252 2.34 -9.01 23.11
C ILE A 252 1.96 -7.55 22.97
N CYS A 253 0.94 -7.25 22.15
CA CYS A 253 0.44 -5.89 21.95
C CYS A 253 -1.05 -5.93 21.58
N THR A 254 -1.82 -5.02 22.15
CA THR A 254 -3.25 -4.85 21.83
C THR A 254 -3.54 -3.39 21.53
N CYS A 255 -4.26 -3.15 20.44
CA CYS A 255 -4.75 -1.83 20.07
C CYS A 255 -6.27 -1.79 20.19
N ILE A 256 -6.82 -0.76 20.88
CA ILE A 256 -8.25 -0.60 21.13
C ILE A 256 -8.71 0.70 20.48
N ASP A 257 -9.75 0.63 19.62
CA ASP A 257 -10.32 1.84 19.03
C ASP A 257 -10.97 2.74 20.07
N THR A 258 -10.73 4.04 19.96
CA THR A 258 -11.25 5.09 20.82
C THR A 258 -12.21 6.02 20.12
N GLY A 259 -12.60 5.69 18.87
CA GLY A 259 -13.37 6.59 18.01
C GLY A 259 -14.86 6.66 18.29
N GLY A 260 -15.42 5.72 19.06
CA GLY A 260 -16.85 5.62 19.33
C GLY A 260 -17.35 6.42 20.55
N HIS A 261 -18.57 6.12 21.00
CA HIS A 261 -19.24 6.80 22.10
C HIS A 261 -18.59 6.53 23.47
N PHE A 262 -17.89 5.39 23.62
CA PHE A 262 -17.27 4.93 24.88
C PHE A 262 -15.79 5.30 25.01
N THR A 263 -15.37 6.43 24.44
CA THR A 263 -13.97 6.89 24.48
C THR A 263 -13.42 6.98 25.91
N GLN A 264 -14.21 7.41 26.90
CA GLN A 264 -13.75 7.57 28.28
C GLN A 264 -13.53 6.22 28.96
N GLU A 265 -14.41 5.26 28.73
CA GLU A 265 -14.33 3.88 29.21
C GLU A 265 -13.10 3.18 28.65
N VAL A 266 -12.83 3.35 27.35
CA VAL A 266 -11.60 2.86 26.71
C VAL A 266 -10.36 3.49 27.39
N TYR A 267 -10.35 4.78 27.64
CA TYR A 267 -9.22 5.45 28.29
C TYR A 267 -9.02 4.93 29.73
N GLN A 268 -10.09 4.72 30.48
CA GLN A 268 -10.03 4.15 31.82
C GLN A 268 -9.49 2.72 31.80
N TYR A 269 -9.90 1.92 30.84
CA TYR A 269 -9.43 0.56 30.65
C TYR A 269 -7.95 0.48 30.25
N VAL A 270 -7.53 1.29 29.27
CA VAL A 270 -6.16 1.33 28.73
C VAL A 270 -5.15 1.85 29.73
N LYS A 271 -5.48 2.92 30.48
CA LYS A 271 -4.53 3.63 31.35
C LYS A 271 -3.69 2.73 32.27
N PRO A 272 -4.27 1.83 33.07
CA PRO A 272 -3.50 0.93 33.96
C PRO A 272 -2.82 -0.20 33.18
N ARG A 273 -3.17 -0.41 31.89
CA ARG A 273 -2.72 -1.54 31.07
C ARG A 273 -1.66 -1.17 30.02
N GLU A 274 -1.24 0.10 29.95
CA GLU A 274 -0.15 0.50 29.02
C GLU A 274 1.14 -0.30 29.27
N ILE A 275 1.40 -0.70 30.51
CA ILE A 275 2.55 -1.56 30.86
C ILE A 275 2.46 -2.95 30.23
N LYS A 276 1.24 -3.44 29.96
CA LYS A 276 0.98 -4.69 29.21
C LYS A 276 0.95 -4.45 27.69
N ARG A 277 1.34 -3.25 27.20
CA ARG A 277 1.27 -2.83 25.80
C ARG A 277 -0.14 -2.87 25.24
N ILE A 278 -1.14 -2.46 26.04
CA ILE A 278 -2.51 -2.21 25.59
C ILE A 278 -2.64 -0.71 25.38
N PHE A 279 -2.90 -0.30 24.10
CA PHE A 279 -2.88 1.09 23.68
C PHE A 279 -4.20 1.51 23.06
N GLY A 280 -4.56 2.79 23.23
CA GLY A 280 -5.66 3.40 22.49
C GLY A 280 -5.20 3.81 21.09
N ILE A 281 -6.04 3.55 20.09
CA ILE A 281 -5.85 4.05 18.72
C ILE A 281 -7.02 4.94 18.32
N LYS A 282 -6.78 5.87 17.38
CA LYS A 282 -7.82 6.71 16.79
C LYS A 282 -7.61 6.82 15.29
N GLY A 283 -8.64 6.50 14.53
CA GLY A 283 -8.65 6.66 13.08
C GLY A 283 -8.61 8.13 12.66
N GLN A 284 -7.82 8.44 11.64
CA GLN A 284 -7.80 9.71 10.95
C GLN A 284 -7.93 9.47 9.45
N GLY A 285 -9.03 9.96 8.87
CA GLY A 285 -9.24 9.94 7.41
C GLY A 285 -8.36 10.93 6.67
N GLY A 286 -8.32 10.80 5.35
CA GLY A 286 -7.58 11.65 4.41
C GLY A 286 -6.37 10.95 3.81
N ASP A 287 -6.03 11.39 2.57
CA ASP A 287 -4.94 10.78 1.79
C ASP A 287 -3.58 11.25 2.26
N GLY A 288 -2.56 10.41 2.03
CA GLY A 288 -1.17 10.71 2.37
C GLY A 288 -0.84 10.72 3.86
N LYS A 289 -1.74 10.25 4.72
CA LYS A 289 -1.47 10.07 6.16
C LYS A 289 -0.60 8.82 6.37
N SER A 290 0.38 8.91 7.28
CA SER A 290 1.15 7.75 7.70
C SER A 290 0.24 6.70 8.32
N PHE A 291 0.50 5.40 8.07
CA PHE A 291 -0.28 4.31 8.65
C PHE A 291 -0.38 4.43 10.17
N ILE A 292 0.73 4.71 10.84
CA ILE A 292 0.75 4.99 12.28
C ILE A 292 1.59 6.24 12.57
N SER A 293 1.12 7.10 13.45
CA SER A 293 1.84 8.28 13.92
C SER A 293 2.43 8.06 15.31
N LYS A 294 3.41 8.88 15.70
CA LYS A 294 3.92 8.86 17.09
C LYS A 294 2.78 9.11 18.07
N PRO A 295 2.74 8.42 19.22
CA PRO A 295 1.67 8.60 20.19
C PRO A 295 1.67 10.00 20.79
N THR A 296 0.47 10.50 21.07
CA THR A 296 0.27 11.75 21.80
C THR A 296 -0.30 11.46 23.20
N ARG A 297 -0.03 12.33 24.17
CA ARG A 297 -0.57 12.26 25.55
C ARG A 297 -1.34 13.52 25.93
N THR A 298 -1.90 14.22 24.94
CA THR A 298 -2.66 15.46 25.13
C THR A 298 -4.10 15.24 25.60
N ASN A 299 -4.57 13.99 25.64
CA ASN A 299 -5.89 13.64 26.16
C ASN A 299 -5.97 13.81 27.69
N ARG A 300 -7.21 14.00 28.21
CA ARG A 300 -7.46 14.28 29.63
C ARG A 300 -6.84 13.24 30.59
N MET A 301 -6.80 11.98 30.19
CA MET A 301 -6.25 10.88 30.99
C MET A 301 -4.76 10.61 30.75
N GLN A 302 -4.15 11.35 29.79
CA GLN A 302 -2.74 11.21 29.42
C GLN A 302 -2.35 9.77 29.05
N ILE A 303 -3.23 9.05 28.34
CA ILE A 303 -2.87 7.77 27.74
C ILE A 303 -2.05 7.99 26.47
N SER A 304 -1.23 7.01 26.12
CA SER A 304 -0.56 6.96 24.81
C SER A 304 -1.59 6.65 23.74
N LEU A 305 -2.02 7.70 23.00
CA LEU A 305 -2.97 7.57 21.91
C LEU A 305 -2.24 7.63 20.57
N PHE A 306 -2.36 6.58 19.79
CA PHE A 306 -1.79 6.49 18.43
C PHE A 306 -2.83 6.90 17.39
N THR A 307 -2.43 7.71 16.44
CA THR A 307 -3.27 8.04 15.29
C THR A 307 -2.96 7.10 14.14
N ILE A 308 -4.01 6.49 13.58
CA ILE A 308 -3.94 5.54 12.46
C ILE A 308 -4.48 6.21 11.20
N GLY A 309 -3.71 6.21 10.12
CA GLY A 309 -4.17 6.64 8.79
C GLY A 309 -5.15 5.62 8.22
N VAL A 310 -6.46 5.90 8.29
CA VAL A 310 -7.53 4.96 7.90
C VAL A 310 -7.41 4.55 6.45
N ASN A 311 -7.27 5.52 5.52
CA ASN A 311 -7.18 5.23 4.09
C ASN A 311 -5.95 4.35 3.80
N THR A 312 -4.78 4.70 4.36
CA THR A 312 -3.54 3.92 4.19
C THR A 312 -3.67 2.51 4.76
N GLY A 313 -4.33 2.36 5.93
CA GLY A 313 -4.59 1.05 6.54
C GLY A 313 -5.47 0.16 5.67
N LYS A 314 -6.60 0.70 5.20
CA LYS A 314 -7.52 -0.01 4.29
C LYS A 314 -6.84 -0.42 2.98
N GLU A 315 -6.12 0.49 2.34
CA GLU A 315 -5.35 0.20 1.13
C GLU A 315 -4.33 -0.92 1.34
N THR A 316 -3.64 -0.91 2.48
CA THR A 316 -2.67 -1.96 2.84
C THR A 316 -3.35 -3.32 2.98
N ILE A 317 -4.46 -3.41 3.72
CA ILE A 317 -5.21 -4.66 3.90
C ILE A 317 -5.74 -5.16 2.54
N LEU A 318 -6.41 -4.30 1.77
CA LEU A 318 -6.95 -4.67 0.46
C LEU A 318 -5.88 -5.15 -0.51
N SER A 319 -4.67 -4.56 -0.48
CA SER A 319 -3.56 -5.01 -1.32
C SER A 319 -3.04 -6.39 -0.92
N ARG A 320 -2.99 -6.67 0.40
CA ARG A 320 -2.56 -7.98 0.93
C ARG A 320 -3.57 -9.07 0.62
N LEU A 321 -4.87 -8.75 0.69
CA LEU A 321 -5.94 -9.68 0.32
C LEU A 321 -5.89 -10.14 -1.16
N LYS A 322 -5.21 -9.38 -2.03
CA LYS A 322 -4.99 -9.73 -3.45
C LYS A 322 -3.82 -10.68 -3.68
N ILE A 323 -3.02 -10.96 -2.65
CA ILE A 323 -1.91 -11.91 -2.75
C ILE A 323 -2.49 -13.32 -2.73
N ASP A 324 -2.24 -14.12 -3.77
CA ASP A 324 -2.86 -15.44 -3.96
C ASP A 324 -1.99 -16.61 -3.46
N LEU A 325 -0.70 -16.36 -3.21
CA LEU A 325 0.23 -17.42 -2.79
C LEU A 325 0.79 -17.13 -1.39
N PRO A 326 0.86 -18.16 -0.52
CA PRO A 326 1.51 -18.05 0.79
C PRO A 326 2.92 -17.48 0.72
N GLY A 327 3.31 -16.71 1.73
CA GLY A 327 4.59 -16.04 1.84
C GLY A 327 4.46 -14.61 2.34
N SER A 328 5.45 -13.78 2.02
CA SER A 328 5.48 -12.38 2.50
C SER A 328 4.15 -11.65 2.27
N LYS A 329 3.61 -11.08 3.36
CA LYS A 329 2.36 -10.28 3.40
C LYS A 329 1.07 -11.05 3.04
N TYR A 330 1.13 -12.38 2.81
CA TYR A 330 -0.07 -13.19 2.62
C TYR A 330 -0.88 -13.26 3.92
N MET A 331 -2.21 -13.30 3.80
CA MET A 331 -3.14 -13.36 4.92
C MET A 331 -3.85 -14.71 4.92
N HIS A 332 -3.53 -15.54 5.92
CA HIS A 332 -4.14 -16.84 6.17
C HIS A 332 -5.36 -16.73 7.07
N TYR A 333 -6.39 -17.55 6.83
CA TYR A 333 -7.60 -17.62 7.63
C TYR A 333 -7.96 -19.06 7.98
N PRO A 334 -8.31 -19.38 9.24
CA PRO A 334 -8.67 -20.73 9.64
C PRO A 334 -10.07 -21.12 9.15
N ASP A 335 -10.26 -22.39 8.84
CA ASP A 335 -11.56 -22.99 8.48
C ASP A 335 -12.41 -23.39 9.68
N SER A 336 -11.84 -23.43 10.88
CA SER A 336 -12.48 -23.86 12.12
C SER A 336 -13.56 -22.87 12.58
N PRO A 337 -14.85 -23.25 12.70
CA PRO A 337 -15.94 -22.34 13.01
C PRO A 337 -15.81 -21.63 14.35
N GLU A 338 -15.21 -22.27 15.35
CA GLU A 338 -14.98 -21.72 16.70
C GLU A 338 -13.98 -20.54 16.71
N ARG A 339 -13.26 -20.31 15.61
CA ARG A 339 -12.32 -19.21 15.47
C ARG A 339 -12.96 -17.91 14.95
N GLY A 340 -14.23 -17.97 14.47
CA GLY A 340 -15.03 -16.80 14.14
C GLY A 340 -14.80 -16.20 12.75
N TYR A 341 -14.00 -16.84 11.89
CA TYR A 341 -13.78 -16.37 10.50
C TYR A 341 -14.84 -16.97 9.56
N ASP A 342 -16.05 -16.52 9.71
CA ASP A 342 -17.22 -16.96 8.95
C ASP A 342 -17.58 -15.96 7.83
N GLU A 343 -18.70 -16.22 7.17
CA GLU A 343 -19.25 -15.36 6.11
C GLU A 343 -19.48 -13.91 6.60
N VAL A 344 -19.91 -13.74 7.86
CA VAL A 344 -20.20 -12.42 8.43
C VAL A 344 -18.90 -11.61 8.56
N TYR A 345 -17.83 -12.26 9.05
CA TYR A 345 -16.50 -11.65 9.12
C TYR A 345 -16.01 -11.18 7.74
N PHE A 346 -16.05 -12.06 6.72
CA PHE A 346 -15.56 -11.71 5.38
C PHE A 346 -16.43 -10.67 4.69
N LYS A 347 -17.73 -10.68 4.90
CA LYS A 347 -18.62 -9.60 4.43
C LYS A 347 -18.27 -8.26 5.09
N GLY A 348 -18.00 -8.25 6.40
CA GLY A 348 -17.54 -7.06 7.11
C GLY A 348 -16.23 -6.54 6.54
N LEU A 349 -15.23 -7.43 6.37
CA LEU A 349 -13.90 -7.10 5.85
C LEU A 349 -13.94 -6.51 4.41
N THR A 350 -14.89 -6.93 3.58
CA THR A 350 -15.02 -6.50 2.17
C THR A 350 -16.13 -5.49 1.92
N SER A 351 -16.94 -5.14 2.93
CA SER A 351 -18.09 -4.24 2.79
C SER A 351 -17.70 -2.77 2.63
N GLU A 352 -16.50 -2.40 3.03
CA GLU A 352 -16.06 -1.02 3.00
C GLU A 352 -15.60 -0.63 1.59
N GLU A 353 -16.39 0.20 0.93
CA GLU A 353 -15.99 0.90 -0.30
C GLU A 353 -15.17 2.15 0.07
N LYS A 354 -14.18 2.48 -0.77
CA LYS A 354 -13.45 3.74 -0.61
C LYS A 354 -14.45 4.90 -0.70
N PRO A 355 -14.48 5.85 0.24
CA PRO A 355 -15.30 7.04 0.05
C PRO A 355 -14.84 7.76 -1.22
N THR A 356 -15.78 8.03 -2.10
CA THR A 356 -15.62 8.82 -3.34
C THR A 356 -15.22 10.25 -3.03
#